data_b54877d7d83cb5a814627524f8418ea0
#
_entry.id   b54877d7d83cb5a814627524f8418ea0
#
_cell.length_a   1.000
_cell.length_b   1.000
_cell.length_c   1.000
_cell.angle_alpha   90.00
_cell.angle_beta   90.00
_cell.angle_gamma   90.00
#
_symmetry.space_group_name_H-M   'P 1'
#
loop_
_entity.id
_entity.type
_entity.pdbx_description
1 polymer ?
#
loop_
_entity_poly.entity_id
_entity_poly.type
_entity_poly.pdbx_seq_one_letter_code
_entity_poly.pdbx_strand_id
1 'polypeptide(L)'
;MPVVKAKPTSPGRRFVVKIVNPDLHKGEPYKPLLEKKSKTGGRNNRGRITTRRIGGGHKQKYRVVDFKRNKDGITAQVERLEYDPNRTANIALLKYEDGERRYIIAPKGLAAGDIVQSGEQSPVKVGNCLPMRNIPMGSVIHCVELKVGKGAQIARSAGTSAQLVAKEGRYVTLRLRSGEMRKVLAECRAVVGEVSNSEHNLRSLGKAGAKRWRGVRPTVRGVVMNPVDHPHGGGEGKTSGGRHPVSPWGVPTKG
;
A
#
# COMPACT_ATOMS: atom_id res chain seq x y z
N MET A 1 0.15 17.48 -3.15
CA MET A 1 1.49 17.53 -2.50
C MET A 1 2.51 18.02 -3.52
N PRO A 2 3.41 18.95 -3.18
CA PRO A 2 4.39 19.43 -4.15
C PRO A 2 5.43 18.35 -4.49
N VAL A 3 5.70 18.21 -5.78
CA VAL A 3 6.76 17.36 -6.32
C VAL A 3 7.99 18.23 -6.51
N VAL A 4 9.07 17.91 -5.81
CA VAL A 4 10.29 18.74 -5.78
C VAL A 4 11.46 17.98 -6.39
N LYS A 5 12.06 18.55 -7.43
CA LYS A 5 13.35 18.08 -7.97
C LYS A 5 14.50 18.50 -7.05
N ALA A 6 15.41 17.60 -6.77
CA ALA A 6 16.63 17.94 -6.04
C ALA A 6 17.58 18.76 -6.93
N LYS A 7 18.37 19.67 -6.34
CA LYS A 7 19.44 20.37 -7.05
C LYS A 7 20.47 19.35 -7.58
N PRO A 8 20.95 19.46 -8.81
CA PRO A 8 21.85 18.49 -9.46
C PRO A 8 23.31 18.64 -8.99
N THR A 9 23.52 18.61 -7.69
CA THR A 9 24.85 18.83 -7.06
C THR A 9 25.76 17.60 -7.15
N SER A 10 25.22 16.44 -7.49
CA SER A 10 25.99 15.20 -7.69
C SER A 10 25.25 14.25 -8.66
N PRO A 11 25.96 13.27 -9.29
CA PRO A 11 25.31 12.31 -10.19
C PRO A 11 24.11 11.60 -9.56
N GLY A 12 24.20 11.23 -8.30
CA GLY A 12 23.11 10.56 -7.57
C GLY A 12 21.92 11.46 -7.22
N ARG A 13 22.07 12.80 -7.26
CA ARG A 13 21.00 13.76 -6.99
C ARG A 13 20.33 14.32 -8.24
N ARG A 14 21.00 14.25 -9.38
CA ARG A 14 20.53 14.83 -10.66
C ARG A 14 19.10 14.42 -11.02
N PHE A 15 18.74 13.16 -10.81
CA PHE A 15 17.45 12.58 -11.17
C PHE A 15 16.53 12.33 -9.98
N VAL A 16 16.86 12.85 -8.80
CA VAL A 16 16.04 12.66 -7.59
C VAL A 16 14.83 13.57 -7.65
N VAL A 17 13.66 12.95 -7.55
CA VAL A 17 12.38 13.64 -7.39
C VAL A 17 11.77 13.20 -6.05
N LYS A 18 11.44 14.15 -5.19
CA LYS A 18 10.84 13.92 -3.87
C LYS A 18 9.40 14.41 -3.87
N ILE A 19 8.57 13.75 -3.09
CA ILE A 19 7.26 14.25 -2.71
C ILE A 19 7.39 14.81 -1.31
N VAL A 20 6.97 16.04 -1.11
CA VAL A 20 6.98 16.73 0.18
C VAL A 20 5.56 16.89 0.64
N ASN A 21 5.25 16.41 1.82
CA ASN A 21 3.97 16.66 2.48
C ASN A 21 4.25 17.43 3.77
N PRO A 22 3.89 18.73 3.84
CA PRO A 22 4.13 19.56 5.02
C PRO A 22 3.27 19.14 6.22
N ASP A 23 2.09 18.54 5.97
CA ASP A 23 1.10 18.21 7.00
C ASP A 23 1.48 16.94 7.80
N LEU A 24 2.52 16.24 7.39
CA LEU A 24 2.98 15.05 8.11
C LEU A 24 3.71 15.43 9.39
N HIS A 25 3.34 14.76 10.46
CA HIS A 25 4.02 14.86 11.74
C HIS A 25 5.51 14.49 11.61
N LYS A 26 6.38 15.35 12.13
CA LYS A 26 7.85 15.20 12.04
C LYS A 26 8.44 14.48 13.26
N GLY A 27 7.65 14.27 14.31
CA GLY A 27 8.08 13.61 15.53
C GLY A 27 8.04 12.08 15.47
N GLU A 28 8.21 11.46 16.63
CA GLU A 28 8.15 10.01 16.77
C GLU A 28 6.72 9.48 16.57
N PRO A 29 6.57 8.26 16.01
CA PRO A 29 5.28 7.58 15.93
C PRO A 29 4.77 7.18 17.32
N TYR A 30 3.48 6.95 17.45
CA TYR A 30 2.86 6.55 18.71
C TYR A 30 3.34 5.15 19.15
N LYS A 31 4.13 5.11 20.22
CA LYS A 31 4.89 3.92 20.68
C LYS A 31 4.02 2.69 20.96
N PRO A 32 2.83 2.80 21.62
CA PRO A 32 2.01 1.62 21.93
C PRO A 32 1.50 0.84 20.72
N LEU A 33 1.40 1.48 19.55
CA LEU A 33 0.97 0.85 18.30
C LEU A 33 2.13 0.42 17.39
N LEU A 34 3.34 0.28 17.94
CA LEU A 34 4.52 -0.15 17.20
C LEU A 34 4.92 -1.56 17.56
N GLU A 35 5.11 -2.40 16.55
CA GLU A 35 5.63 -3.75 16.67
C GLU A 35 7.01 -3.89 16.03
N LYS A 36 7.79 -4.85 16.53
CA LYS A 36 9.07 -5.22 15.94
C LYS A 36 8.86 -5.86 14.57
N LYS A 37 9.49 -5.34 13.53
CA LYS A 37 9.51 -5.95 12.21
C LYS A 37 10.84 -6.66 11.97
N SER A 38 10.86 -7.98 12.08
CA SER A 38 12.02 -8.80 11.76
C SER A 38 12.29 -8.84 10.26
N LYS A 39 13.56 -8.93 9.88
CA LYS A 39 13.97 -9.07 8.46
C LYS A 39 14.35 -10.51 8.21
N THR A 40 13.63 -11.18 7.34
CA THR A 40 13.91 -12.59 6.94
C THR A 40 14.93 -12.69 5.82
N GLY A 41 15.20 -11.58 5.10
CA GLY A 41 16.08 -11.59 3.93
C GLY A 41 15.57 -12.46 2.78
N GLY A 42 14.27 -12.73 2.71
CA GLY A 42 13.66 -13.61 1.71
C GLY A 42 13.83 -15.10 2.01
N ARG A 43 14.29 -15.48 3.23
CA ARG A 43 14.46 -16.87 3.66
C ARG A 43 13.21 -17.40 4.33
N ASN A 44 12.95 -18.70 4.10
CA ASN A 44 11.90 -19.45 4.80
C ASN A 44 12.40 -19.97 6.16
N ASN A 45 11.59 -20.78 6.84
CA ASN A 45 11.93 -21.43 8.12
C ASN A 45 13.13 -22.40 8.04
N ARG A 46 13.48 -22.91 6.83
CA ARG A 46 14.64 -23.76 6.57
C ARG A 46 15.87 -22.98 6.13
N GLY A 47 15.85 -21.63 6.17
CA GLY A 47 16.95 -20.76 5.76
C GLY A 47 17.17 -20.64 4.25
N ARG A 48 16.31 -21.26 3.41
CA ARG A 48 16.43 -21.22 1.95
C ARG A 48 15.74 -19.94 1.40
N ILE A 49 16.34 -19.35 0.35
CA ILE A 49 15.76 -18.17 -0.33
C ILE A 49 14.54 -18.62 -1.14
N THR A 50 13.35 -18.25 -0.69
CA THR A 50 12.08 -18.47 -1.39
C THR A 50 11.55 -17.22 -2.08
N THR A 51 11.98 -16.03 -1.62
CA THR A 51 11.65 -14.75 -2.23
C THR A 51 12.93 -14.02 -2.59
N ARG A 52 13.22 -13.94 -3.88
CA ARG A 52 14.45 -13.29 -4.37
C ARG A 52 14.36 -11.77 -4.22
N ARG A 53 15.49 -11.10 -4.24
CA ARG A 53 15.67 -9.64 -4.25
C ARG A 53 15.19 -8.92 -2.99
N ILE A 54 15.06 -9.62 -1.88
CA ILE A 54 14.74 -9.05 -0.57
C ILE A 54 15.97 -9.19 0.35
N GLY A 55 16.32 -8.11 1.04
CA GLY A 55 17.38 -8.12 2.05
C GLY A 55 18.02 -6.75 2.28
N GLY A 56 18.67 -6.60 3.42
CA GLY A 56 19.23 -5.32 3.86
C GLY A 56 18.18 -4.27 4.14
N GLY A 57 18.48 -3.03 3.79
CA GLY A 57 17.61 -1.88 3.98
C GLY A 57 17.58 -1.35 5.42
N HIS A 58 17.00 -0.16 5.60
CA HIS A 58 16.90 0.51 6.89
C HIS A 58 16.01 -0.29 7.86
N LYS A 59 16.33 -0.26 9.17
CA LYS A 59 15.50 -0.86 10.22
C LYS A 59 14.15 -0.15 10.28
N GLN A 60 13.07 -0.93 10.35
CA GLN A 60 11.69 -0.42 10.37
C GLN A 60 10.93 -1.06 11.52
N LYS A 61 10.01 -0.29 12.11
CA LYS A 61 8.97 -0.79 13.02
C LYS A 61 7.66 -0.89 12.25
N TYR A 62 6.86 -1.90 12.52
CA TYR A 62 5.52 -2.03 11.98
C TYR A 62 4.55 -1.13 12.75
N ARG A 63 3.59 -0.51 12.06
CA ARG A 63 2.48 0.22 12.68
C ARG A 63 1.25 -0.67 12.63
N VAL A 64 0.66 -0.93 13.78
CA VAL A 64 -0.61 -1.66 13.86
C VAL A 64 -1.70 -0.74 13.33
N VAL A 65 -2.23 -1.07 12.15
CA VAL A 65 -3.27 -0.31 11.47
C VAL A 65 -4.58 -1.05 11.59
N ASP A 66 -5.63 -0.35 12.00
CA ASP A 66 -6.98 -0.88 12.07
C ASP A 66 -7.59 -0.98 10.66
N PHE A 67 -7.54 -2.20 10.12
CA PHE A 67 -8.17 -2.54 8.84
C PHE A 67 -9.63 -2.98 8.99
N LYS A 68 -10.08 -3.29 10.21
CA LYS A 68 -11.45 -3.78 10.45
C LYS A 68 -12.44 -2.64 10.68
N ARG A 69 -11.96 -1.56 11.30
CA ARG A 69 -12.80 -0.40 11.63
C ARG A 69 -14.10 -0.82 12.36
N ASN A 70 -13.97 -1.74 13.33
CA ASN A 70 -15.08 -2.38 14.03
C ASN A 70 -15.56 -1.62 15.27
N LYS A 71 -15.11 -0.40 15.49
CA LYS A 71 -15.56 0.46 16.59
C LYS A 71 -16.69 1.36 16.09
N ASP A 72 -17.89 0.79 16.09
CA ASP A 72 -19.08 1.42 15.52
C ASP A 72 -19.71 2.43 16.47
N GLY A 73 -20.30 3.51 15.91
CA GLY A 73 -21.05 4.51 16.65
C GLY A 73 -20.20 5.51 17.43
N ILE A 74 -18.94 5.23 17.71
CA ILE A 74 -18.06 6.11 18.47
C ILE A 74 -17.26 7.00 17.52
N THR A 75 -17.29 8.31 17.77
CA THR A 75 -16.53 9.28 16.98
C THR A 75 -15.06 9.27 17.38
N ALA A 76 -14.21 9.54 16.41
CA ALA A 76 -12.78 9.69 16.61
C ALA A 76 -12.26 10.94 15.92
N GLN A 77 -11.41 11.70 16.60
CA GLN A 77 -10.73 12.85 16.04
C GLN A 77 -9.37 12.45 15.49
N VAL A 78 -9.02 12.97 14.32
CA VAL A 78 -7.68 12.83 13.74
C VAL A 78 -6.70 13.68 14.54
N GLU A 79 -5.83 13.04 15.31
CA GLU A 79 -4.80 13.71 16.12
C GLU A 79 -3.68 14.26 15.22
N ARG A 80 -3.23 13.45 14.26
CA ARG A 80 -2.16 13.82 13.30
C ARG A 80 -2.05 12.84 12.14
N LEU A 81 -1.38 13.26 11.06
CA LEU A 81 -0.99 12.42 9.94
C LEU A 81 0.48 12.00 10.08
N GLU A 82 0.80 10.75 9.81
CA GLU A 82 2.16 10.21 9.94
C GLU A 82 2.63 9.50 8.65
N TYR A 83 3.95 9.53 8.45
CA TYR A 83 4.64 8.71 7.46
C TYR A 83 4.79 7.27 7.97
N ASP A 84 4.43 6.28 7.14
CA ASP A 84 4.68 4.87 7.43
C ASP A 84 5.71 4.29 6.44
N PRO A 85 6.87 3.79 6.90
CA PRO A 85 7.87 3.17 6.02
C PRO A 85 7.43 1.80 5.47
N ASN A 86 6.34 1.22 5.96
CA ASN A 86 5.87 -0.11 5.55
C ASN A 86 4.90 -0.08 4.37
N ARG A 87 4.36 1.10 4.05
CA ARG A 87 3.38 1.29 2.97
C ARG A 87 3.63 2.58 2.21
N THR A 88 2.97 2.72 1.08
CA THR A 88 3.08 3.91 0.23
C THR A 88 2.12 5.02 0.64
N ALA A 89 1.01 4.67 1.27
CA ALA A 89 0.01 5.59 1.81
C ALA A 89 0.49 6.21 3.13
N ASN A 90 0.04 7.42 3.44
CA ASN A 90 0.15 7.99 4.78
C ASN A 90 -0.86 7.33 5.71
N ILE A 91 -0.62 7.40 7.01
CA ILE A 91 -1.52 6.91 8.06
C ILE A 91 -1.99 8.09 8.93
N ALA A 92 -3.18 7.96 9.51
CA ALA A 92 -3.72 8.91 10.45
C ALA A 92 -3.83 8.25 11.83
N LEU A 93 -3.39 8.95 12.87
CA LEU A 93 -3.60 8.56 14.26
C LEU A 93 -4.93 9.15 14.69
N LEU A 94 -5.86 8.27 15.04
CA LEU A 94 -7.17 8.61 15.58
C LEU A 94 -7.14 8.55 17.10
N LYS A 95 -7.81 9.49 17.76
CA LYS A 95 -8.17 9.46 19.17
C LYS A 95 -9.68 9.37 19.28
N TYR A 96 -10.17 8.27 19.82
CA TYR A 96 -11.59 8.05 20.09
C TYR A 96 -12.03 8.78 21.36
N GLU A 97 -13.32 9.03 21.50
CA GLU A 97 -13.89 9.69 22.69
C GLU A 97 -13.60 8.95 24.00
N ASP A 98 -13.49 7.61 23.95
CA ASP A 98 -13.09 6.77 25.08
C ASP A 98 -11.59 6.79 25.40
N GLY A 99 -10.79 7.59 24.68
CA GLY A 99 -9.35 7.72 24.86
C GLY A 99 -8.49 6.68 24.11
N GLU A 100 -9.09 5.65 23.51
CA GLU A 100 -8.36 4.68 22.69
C GLU A 100 -7.77 5.36 21.44
N ARG A 101 -6.56 4.94 21.06
CA ARG A 101 -5.92 5.40 19.83
C ARG A 101 -5.75 4.26 18.84
N ARG A 102 -6.04 4.52 17.57
CA ARG A 102 -5.82 3.58 16.45
C ARG A 102 -5.22 4.28 15.25
N TYR A 103 -4.38 3.57 14.51
CA TYR A 103 -3.97 4.03 13.17
C TYR A 103 -4.96 3.56 12.11
N ILE A 104 -5.24 4.43 11.15
CA ILE A 104 -5.96 4.10 9.91
C ILE A 104 -5.13 4.51 8.70
N ILE A 105 -5.46 3.97 7.52
CA ILE A 105 -4.95 4.52 6.26
C ILE A 105 -5.60 5.89 6.06
N ALA A 106 -4.78 6.92 5.91
CA ALA A 106 -5.30 8.27 5.70
C ALA A 106 -5.90 8.42 4.30
N PRO A 107 -7.16 8.81 4.16
CA PRO A 107 -7.72 9.23 2.87
C PRO A 107 -7.14 10.56 2.43
N LYS A 108 -7.27 10.85 1.15
CA LYS A 108 -6.92 12.14 0.56
C LYS A 108 -7.87 13.23 1.08
N GLY A 109 -7.31 14.35 1.51
CA GLY A 109 -8.07 15.48 2.04
C GLY A 109 -8.35 15.42 3.54
N LEU A 110 -8.00 14.34 4.24
CA LEU A 110 -8.12 14.26 5.68
C LEU A 110 -7.04 15.12 6.35
N ALA A 111 -7.42 15.94 7.31
CA ALA A 111 -6.54 16.83 8.08
C ALA A 111 -6.56 16.49 9.59
N ALA A 112 -5.58 17.00 10.33
CA ALA A 112 -5.63 16.95 11.79
C ALA A 112 -6.81 17.80 12.30
N GLY A 113 -7.54 17.27 13.27
CA GLY A 113 -8.77 17.89 13.80
C GLY A 113 -10.06 17.36 13.20
N ASP A 114 -10.02 16.72 12.03
CA ASP A 114 -11.21 16.13 11.40
C ASP A 114 -11.78 15.01 12.26
N ILE A 115 -13.12 14.84 12.18
CA ILE A 115 -13.85 13.79 12.87
C ILE A 115 -14.19 12.68 11.88
N VAL A 116 -13.90 11.44 12.26
CA VAL A 116 -14.23 10.23 11.50
C VAL A 116 -15.02 9.25 12.37
N GLN A 117 -15.89 8.48 11.74
CA GLN A 117 -16.77 7.51 12.40
C GLN A 117 -16.88 6.23 11.59
N SER A 118 -17.21 5.14 12.26
CA SER A 118 -17.48 3.84 11.64
C SER A 118 -18.86 3.35 12.03
N GLY A 119 -19.51 2.56 11.18
CA GLY A 119 -20.80 1.95 11.46
C GLY A 119 -21.86 2.24 10.39
N GLU A 120 -23.01 1.61 10.51
CA GLU A 120 -24.09 1.72 9.53
C GLU A 120 -24.71 3.11 9.45
N GLN A 121 -24.81 3.80 10.57
CA GLN A 121 -25.43 5.13 10.68
C GLN A 121 -24.42 6.27 10.49
N SER A 122 -23.16 5.94 10.19
CA SER A 122 -22.15 6.97 9.96
C SER A 122 -22.47 7.81 8.72
N PRO A 123 -22.26 9.13 8.76
CA PRO A 123 -22.49 9.98 7.59
C PRO A 123 -21.52 9.61 6.45
N VAL A 124 -21.95 9.82 5.20
CA VAL A 124 -21.13 9.55 4.01
C VAL A 124 -20.13 10.71 3.82
N LYS A 125 -19.07 10.70 4.64
CA LYS A 125 -17.96 11.67 4.60
C LYS A 125 -16.63 10.96 4.38
N VAL A 126 -15.67 11.67 3.80
CA VAL A 126 -14.31 11.14 3.58
C VAL A 126 -13.71 10.66 4.90
N GLY A 127 -13.21 9.43 4.92
CA GLY A 127 -12.61 8.81 6.10
C GLY A 127 -13.56 7.95 6.94
N ASN A 128 -14.87 8.09 6.74
CA ASN A 128 -15.87 7.26 7.43
C ASN A 128 -15.95 5.87 6.80
N CYS A 129 -16.17 4.87 7.64
CA CYS A 129 -16.24 3.47 7.26
C CYS A 129 -17.67 2.95 7.43
N LEU A 130 -18.27 2.50 6.32
CA LEU A 130 -19.65 2.02 6.28
C LEU A 130 -19.76 0.68 5.55
N PRO A 131 -20.81 -0.12 5.81
CA PRO A 131 -21.22 -1.19 4.88
C PRO A 131 -21.54 -0.60 3.51
N MET A 132 -21.13 -1.26 2.43
CA MET A 132 -21.29 -0.73 1.07
C MET A 132 -22.74 -0.55 0.65
N ARG A 133 -23.69 -1.28 1.28
CA ARG A 133 -25.12 -1.05 1.07
C ARG A 133 -25.54 0.39 1.39
N ASN A 134 -24.89 1.03 2.37
CA ASN A 134 -25.24 2.39 2.84
C ASN A 134 -24.46 3.50 2.10
N ILE A 135 -23.51 3.14 1.22
CA ILE A 135 -22.73 4.10 0.44
C ILE A 135 -23.44 4.36 -0.88
N PRO A 136 -23.70 5.61 -1.30
CA PRO A 136 -24.34 5.92 -2.58
C PRO A 136 -23.60 5.34 -3.79
N MET A 137 -24.34 4.99 -4.86
CA MET A 137 -23.75 4.62 -6.15
C MET A 137 -22.95 5.79 -6.72
N GLY A 138 -21.91 5.48 -7.48
CA GLY A 138 -20.98 6.48 -8.02
C GLY A 138 -19.88 6.90 -7.05
N SER A 139 -20.03 6.61 -5.75
CA SER A 139 -19.05 6.99 -4.73
C SER A 139 -17.69 6.36 -4.97
N VAL A 140 -16.65 7.15 -4.67
CA VAL A 140 -15.25 6.69 -4.62
C VAL A 140 -14.97 6.16 -3.23
N ILE A 141 -14.45 4.94 -3.14
CA ILE A 141 -14.17 4.23 -1.89
C ILE A 141 -12.79 3.60 -1.90
N HIS A 142 -12.25 3.32 -0.73
CA HIS A 142 -10.98 2.61 -0.55
C HIS A 142 -11.04 1.68 0.66
N CYS A 143 -9.97 0.95 0.94
CA CYS A 143 -9.94 0.00 2.06
C CYS A 143 -11.15 -0.93 2.09
N VAL A 144 -11.45 -1.55 0.95
CA VAL A 144 -12.64 -2.39 0.76
C VAL A 144 -12.40 -3.79 1.30
N GLU A 145 -13.35 -4.32 2.04
CA GLU A 145 -13.40 -5.73 2.44
C GLU A 145 -13.85 -6.63 1.28
N LEU A 146 -13.36 -7.87 1.27
CA LEU A 146 -13.83 -8.93 0.36
C LEU A 146 -14.74 -9.96 1.05
N LYS A 147 -14.57 -10.10 2.37
CA LYS A 147 -15.41 -10.94 3.24
C LYS A 147 -15.77 -10.12 4.46
N VAL A 148 -17.00 -10.21 4.90
CA VAL A 148 -17.52 -9.48 6.06
C VAL A 148 -16.65 -9.75 7.30
N GLY A 149 -16.23 -8.68 7.97
CA GLY A 149 -15.44 -8.73 9.20
C GLY A 149 -13.97 -9.14 9.05
N LYS A 150 -13.51 -9.45 7.82
CA LYS A 150 -12.09 -9.82 7.58
C LYS A 150 -11.16 -8.60 7.63
N GLY A 151 -11.69 -7.42 7.40
CA GLY A 151 -10.93 -6.17 7.27
C GLY A 151 -10.54 -5.86 5.83
N ALA A 152 -10.08 -4.65 5.62
CA ALA A 152 -9.76 -4.09 4.31
C ALA A 152 -8.71 -4.90 3.54
N GLN A 153 -8.98 -5.23 2.27
CA GLN A 153 -8.10 -6.00 1.40
C GLN A 153 -7.76 -5.29 0.08
N ILE A 154 -8.70 -4.54 -0.50
CA ILE A 154 -8.55 -3.83 -1.77
C ILE A 154 -8.37 -2.33 -1.54
N ALA A 155 -7.69 -1.65 -2.49
CA ALA A 155 -7.48 -0.20 -2.52
C ALA A 155 -6.85 0.36 -1.22
N ARG A 156 -5.66 -0.14 -0.84
CA ARG A 156 -4.91 0.28 0.36
C ARG A 156 -3.63 1.03 0.06
N SER A 157 -3.16 1.01 -1.19
CA SER A 157 -1.93 1.69 -1.59
C SER A 157 -2.17 3.16 -1.90
N ALA A 158 -1.12 3.97 -1.89
CA ALA A 158 -1.18 5.40 -2.21
C ALA A 158 -1.94 5.69 -3.52
N GLY A 159 -2.88 6.62 -3.47
CA GLY A 159 -3.67 7.06 -4.62
C GLY A 159 -4.55 5.97 -5.24
N THR A 160 -4.86 4.89 -4.52
CA THR A 160 -5.79 3.87 -5.02
C THR A 160 -7.19 4.11 -4.51
N SER A 161 -8.15 3.73 -5.34
CA SER A 161 -9.58 3.76 -5.04
C SER A 161 -10.31 2.71 -5.85
N ALA A 162 -11.55 2.46 -5.49
CA ALA A 162 -12.53 1.73 -6.29
C ALA A 162 -13.79 2.59 -6.40
N GLN A 163 -14.55 2.44 -7.46
CA GLN A 163 -15.84 3.11 -7.62
C GLN A 163 -16.97 2.11 -7.43
N LEU A 164 -17.95 2.46 -6.62
CA LEU A 164 -19.18 1.68 -6.45
C LEU A 164 -20.11 2.01 -7.63
N VAL A 165 -20.30 1.04 -8.52
CA VAL A 165 -21.02 1.25 -9.80
C VAL A 165 -22.50 0.88 -9.66
N ALA A 166 -22.79 -0.30 -9.09
CA ALA A 166 -24.15 -0.81 -8.98
C ALA A 166 -24.36 -1.55 -7.66
N LYS A 167 -25.61 -1.65 -7.24
CA LYS A 167 -26.08 -2.47 -6.13
C LYS A 167 -27.17 -3.41 -6.65
N GLU A 168 -26.96 -4.72 -6.49
CA GLU A 168 -27.84 -5.77 -6.98
C GLU A 168 -28.14 -6.77 -5.85
N GLY A 169 -29.23 -6.54 -5.13
CA GLY A 169 -29.63 -7.42 -4.01
C GLY A 169 -28.53 -7.53 -2.94
N ARG A 170 -27.98 -8.72 -2.76
CA ARG A 170 -26.92 -9.00 -1.78
C ARG A 170 -25.53 -8.55 -2.20
N TYR A 171 -25.33 -8.11 -3.44
CA TYR A 171 -24.03 -7.78 -3.99
C TYR A 171 -23.96 -6.31 -4.42
N VAL A 172 -22.75 -5.79 -4.38
CA VAL A 172 -22.37 -4.52 -4.99
C VAL A 172 -21.31 -4.77 -6.04
N THR A 173 -21.39 -4.05 -7.16
CA THR A 173 -20.41 -4.12 -8.25
C THR A 173 -19.45 -2.94 -8.11
N LEU A 174 -18.16 -3.26 -8.01
CA LEU A 174 -17.06 -2.32 -7.90
C LEU A 174 -16.25 -2.27 -9.18
N ARG A 175 -15.93 -1.08 -9.65
CA ARG A 175 -14.93 -0.87 -10.68
C ARG A 175 -13.60 -0.56 -10.01
N LEU A 176 -12.62 -1.45 -10.17
CA LEU A 176 -11.27 -1.28 -9.64
C LEU A 176 -10.47 -0.30 -10.53
N ARG A 177 -9.35 0.21 -10.01
CA ARG A 177 -8.46 1.10 -10.77
C ARG A 177 -7.86 0.44 -12.02
N SER A 178 -7.77 -0.90 -12.05
CA SER A 178 -7.36 -1.67 -13.22
C SER A 178 -8.42 -1.72 -14.34
N GLY A 179 -9.65 -1.26 -14.08
CA GLY A 179 -10.81 -1.41 -14.97
C GLY A 179 -11.64 -2.67 -14.70
N GLU A 180 -11.12 -3.63 -13.92
CA GLU A 180 -11.84 -4.86 -13.55
C GLU A 180 -13.13 -4.53 -12.80
N MET A 181 -14.23 -5.19 -13.21
CA MET A 181 -15.50 -5.16 -12.51
C MET A 181 -15.59 -6.35 -11.56
N ARG A 182 -15.83 -6.09 -10.28
CA ARG A 182 -15.86 -7.13 -9.26
C ARG A 182 -17.09 -7.03 -8.38
N LYS A 183 -17.80 -8.14 -8.20
CA LYS A 183 -18.93 -8.25 -7.27
C LYS A 183 -18.42 -8.62 -5.86
N VAL A 184 -18.93 -7.92 -4.86
CA VAL A 184 -18.62 -8.11 -3.44
C VAL A 184 -19.94 -8.05 -2.65
N LEU A 185 -20.00 -8.72 -1.51
CA LEU A 185 -21.19 -8.65 -0.64
C LEU A 185 -21.45 -7.22 -0.17
N ALA A 186 -22.70 -6.80 -0.18
CA ALA A 186 -23.12 -5.45 0.21
C ALA A 186 -22.85 -5.13 1.69
N GLU A 187 -22.78 -6.16 2.54
CA GLU A 187 -22.43 -6.06 3.96
C GLU A 187 -20.93 -5.78 4.21
N CYS A 188 -20.06 -6.04 3.21
CA CYS A 188 -18.65 -5.72 3.33
C CYS A 188 -18.46 -4.22 3.50
N ARG A 189 -17.53 -3.85 4.39
CA ARG A 189 -17.23 -2.45 4.71
C ARG A 189 -16.25 -1.84 3.71
N ALA A 190 -16.37 -0.54 3.53
CA ALA A 190 -15.43 0.28 2.78
C ALA A 190 -15.31 1.66 3.42
N VAL A 191 -14.20 2.33 3.17
CA VAL A 191 -13.97 3.71 3.62
C VAL A 191 -14.23 4.66 2.46
N VAL A 192 -14.96 5.73 2.71
CA VAL A 192 -15.29 6.75 1.70
C VAL A 192 -14.06 7.57 1.33
N GLY A 193 -13.85 7.81 0.04
CA GLY A 193 -12.75 8.62 -0.50
C GLY A 193 -11.65 7.80 -1.17
N GLU A 194 -10.59 8.48 -1.60
CA GLU A 194 -9.37 7.95 -2.21
C GLU A 194 -8.25 7.88 -1.17
N VAL A 195 -7.32 6.93 -1.29
CA VAL A 195 -6.13 6.85 -0.44
C VAL A 195 -5.20 8.06 -0.69
N SER A 196 -4.62 8.60 0.37
CA SER A 196 -3.67 9.72 0.32
C SER A 196 -2.40 9.42 -0.49
N ASN A 197 -1.57 10.45 -0.70
CA ASN A 197 -0.27 10.37 -1.37
C ASN A 197 -0.35 9.90 -2.84
N SER A 198 -1.35 10.39 -3.57
CA SER A 198 -1.62 10.02 -4.98
C SER A 198 -0.42 10.25 -5.91
N GLU A 199 0.42 11.23 -5.61
CA GLU A 199 1.62 11.58 -6.36
C GLU A 199 2.81 10.64 -6.12
N HIS A 200 2.66 9.60 -5.27
CA HIS A 200 3.75 8.69 -4.91
C HIS A 200 4.50 8.11 -6.12
N ASN A 201 3.79 7.85 -7.22
CA ASN A 201 4.38 7.30 -8.45
C ASN A 201 5.29 8.29 -9.20
N LEU A 202 5.16 9.60 -8.95
CA LEU A 202 5.98 10.64 -9.56
C LEU A 202 7.38 10.73 -8.96
N ARG A 203 7.64 9.96 -7.91
CA ARG A 203 8.90 9.94 -7.18
C ARG A 203 9.98 9.20 -7.95
N SER A 204 11.17 9.80 -8.09
CA SER A 204 12.37 9.18 -8.63
C SER A 204 13.44 9.04 -7.57
N LEU A 205 14.03 7.84 -7.46
CA LEU A 205 15.07 7.55 -6.48
C LEU A 205 16.44 8.08 -6.86
N GLY A 206 16.67 8.33 -8.14
CA GLY A 206 17.89 8.90 -8.71
C GLY A 206 19.12 7.98 -8.74
N LYS A 207 19.22 6.99 -7.84
CA LYS A 207 20.36 6.05 -7.78
C LYS A 207 19.97 4.66 -7.30
N ALA A 208 20.74 3.65 -7.71
CA ALA A 208 20.54 2.25 -7.32
C ALA A 208 20.64 2.03 -5.79
N GLY A 209 21.57 2.72 -5.12
CA GLY A 209 21.72 2.66 -3.67
C GLY A 209 20.45 3.04 -2.90
N ALA A 210 19.61 3.94 -3.44
CA ALA A 210 18.35 4.30 -2.81
C ALA A 210 17.33 3.13 -2.81
N LYS A 211 17.37 2.22 -3.78
CA LYS A 211 16.62 0.95 -3.73
C LYS A 211 17.19 0.00 -2.69
N ARG A 212 18.53 -0.06 -2.57
CA ARG A 212 19.21 -0.88 -1.54
C ARG A 212 18.80 -0.46 -0.12
N TRP A 213 18.70 0.84 0.15
CA TRP A 213 18.24 1.35 1.45
C TRP A 213 16.82 0.92 1.81
N ARG A 214 16.00 0.56 0.82
CA ARG A 214 14.63 0.05 1.00
C ARG A 214 14.53 -1.46 1.09
N GLY A 215 15.67 -2.16 1.08
CA GLY A 215 15.71 -3.62 1.17
C GLY A 215 15.54 -4.35 -0.15
N VAL A 216 15.61 -3.64 -1.27
CA VAL A 216 15.55 -4.25 -2.60
C VAL A 216 16.96 -4.57 -3.07
N ARG A 217 17.29 -5.84 -3.23
CA ARG A 217 18.58 -6.31 -3.79
C ARG A 217 18.58 -6.23 -5.32
N PRO A 218 19.78 -6.20 -5.96
CA PRO A 218 19.90 -6.21 -7.41
C PRO A 218 19.19 -7.38 -8.06
N THR A 219 18.71 -7.16 -9.29
CA THR A 219 18.11 -8.19 -10.13
C THR A 219 19.15 -8.70 -11.11
N VAL A 220 19.31 -10.03 -11.18
CA VAL A 220 20.10 -10.71 -12.21
C VAL A 220 19.13 -11.30 -13.23
N ARG A 221 19.40 -11.08 -14.52
CA ARG A 221 18.60 -11.64 -15.62
C ARG A 221 18.90 -13.13 -15.76
N GLY A 222 17.89 -13.95 -16.09
CA GLY A 222 18.04 -15.39 -16.28
C GLY A 222 19.06 -15.76 -17.38
N VAL A 223 19.16 -14.94 -18.43
CA VAL A 223 20.09 -15.13 -19.56
C VAL A 223 21.57 -15.09 -19.16
N VAL A 224 21.92 -14.44 -18.04
CA VAL A 224 23.31 -14.34 -17.56
C VAL A 224 23.63 -15.35 -16.46
N MET A 225 22.72 -16.28 -16.22
CA MET A 225 22.89 -17.38 -15.26
C MET A 225 23.38 -18.64 -15.97
N ASN A 226 23.79 -19.63 -15.17
CA ASN A 226 24.10 -20.96 -15.68
C ASN A 226 22.80 -21.75 -15.98
N PRO A 227 22.86 -22.81 -16.82
CA PRO A 227 21.68 -23.62 -17.15
C PRO A 227 20.97 -24.21 -15.93
N VAL A 228 21.72 -24.56 -14.88
CA VAL A 228 21.17 -25.10 -13.62
C VAL A 228 20.32 -24.08 -12.85
N ASP A 229 20.61 -22.77 -13.02
CA ASP A 229 19.98 -21.70 -12.24
C ASP A 229 18.73 -21.12 -12.91
N HIS A 230 18.66 -21.20 -14.25
CA HIS A 230 17.55 -20.64 -15.00
C HIS A 230 17.38 -21.30 -16.37
N PRO A 231 16.14 -21.55 -16.86
CA PRO A 231 15.89 -22.10 -18.19
C PRO A 231 16.45 -21.28 -19.37
N HIS A 232 16.77 -20.01 -19.16
CA HIS A 232 17.43 -19.14 -20.15
C HIS A 232 18.95 -19.06 -19.95
N GLY A 233 19.51 -19.83 -19.02
CA GLY A 233 20.95 -19.82 -18.71
C GLY A 233 21.77 -20.59 -19.74
N GLY A 234 23.06 -20.31 -19.74
CA GLY A 234 24.05 -20.96 -20.60
C GLY A 234 24.44 -20.16 -21.84
N GLY A 235 25.29 -20.76 -22.68
CA GLY A 235 25.85 -20.17 -23.88
C GLY A 235 27.12 -19.34 -23.64
N GLU A 236 27.75 -18.87 -24.70
CA GLU A 236 28.91 -18.00 -24.67
C GLU A 236 28.56 -16.55 -24.93
N GLY A 237 29.13 -15.63 -24.15
CA GLY A 237 28.97 -14.19 -24.32
C GLY A 237 27.54 -13.70 -24.23
N LYS A 238 27.07 -12.95 -25.22
CA LYS A 238 25.73 -12.36 -25.29
C LYS A 238 24.73 -13.29 -25.97
N THR A 239 24.44 -14.43 -25.37
CA THR A 239 23.43 -15.37 -25.90
C THR A 239 22.00 -14.86 -25.72
N SER A 240 21.11 -15.30 -26.60
CA SER A 240 19.65 -15.09 -26.47
C SER A 240 19.03 -16.08 -25.47
N GLY A 241 17.76 -15.85 -25.08
CA GLY A 241 17.07 -16.76 -24.16
C GLY A 241 16.77 -18.15 -24.73
N GLY A 242 16.87 -18.35 -26.04
CA GLY A 242 16.73 -19.65 -26.73
C GLY A 242 15.32 -20.26 -26.73
N ARG A 243 14.36 -19.63 -26.07
CA ARG A 243 12.98 -20.11 -25.89
C ARG A 243 12.02 -18.99 -25.52
N HIS A 244 10.72 -19.28 -25.45
CA HIS A 244 9.75 -18.33 -24.92
C HIS A 244 10.12 -17.83 -23.52
N PRO A 245 9.80 -16.57 -23.17
CA PRO A 245 10.10 -16.03 -21.85
C PRO A 245 9.42 -16.83 -20.74
N VAL A 246 10.24 -17.36 -19.82
CA VAL A 246 9.77 -18.14 -18.68
C VAL A 246 10.38 -17.65 -17.37
N SER A 247 9.74 -17.98 -16.27
CA SER A 247 10.25 -17.78 -14.91
C SER A 247 11.39 -18.77 -14.60
N PRO A 248 12.14 -18.60 -13.48
CA PRO A 248 13.15 -19.59 -13.05
C PRO A 248 12.60 -21.01 -12.87
N TRP A 249 11.31 -21.14 -12.67
CA TRP A 249 10.62 -22.42 -12.51
C TRP A 249 9.99 -22.94 -13.80
N GLY A 250 10.26 -22.30 -14.94
CA GLY A 250 9.77 -22.72 -16.25
C GLY A 250 8.36 -22.26 -16.59
N VAL A 251 7.69 -21.50 -15.72
CA VAL A 251 6.33 -20.98 -15.98
C VAL A 251 6.39 -19.84 -17.00
N PRO A 252 5.57 -19.86 -18.09
CA PRO A 252 5.48 -18.75 -19.05
C PRO A 252 5.21 -17.41 -18.36
N THR A 253 5.89 -16.35 -18.82
CA THR A 253 5.75 -14.99 -18.27
C THR A 253 4.97 -14.04 -19.17
N LYS A 254 4.68 -14.48 -20.38
CA LYS A 254 3.79 -13.84 -21.36
C LYS A 254 2.76 -14.87 -21.81
N GLY A 255 1.54 -14.46 -21.94
CA GLY A 255 0.44 -15.34 -22.33
C GLY A 255 -0.87 -14.86 -21.82
#